data_644525ea78e9d54b57de21d7afea6425
#
_entry.id   644525ea78e9d54b57de21d7afea6425
#
_cell.length_a   1.000
_cell.length_b   1.000
_cell.length_c   1.000
_cell.angle_alpha   90.00
_cell.angle_beta   90.00
_cell.angle_gamma   90.00
#
_symmetry.space_group_name_H-M   'P 1'
#
loop_
_entity.id
_entity.type
_entity.pdbx_description
1 polymer ?
#
loop_
_entity_poly.entity_id
_entity_poly.type
_entity_poly.pdbx_seq_one_letter_code
_entity_poly.pdbx_strand_id
1 'polypeptide(L)'
;MALPLILVVDDDPEIGRLLGKYLEGQGFRCTLATDRKSCEQKLADGRVDLVVLDVMLPDGSGLDICRDLKDRRPELAIILLTALKEDVDRIVGLELGADDYLGKPFNPRELAARIRAVLRRTGNHDALPAASSGTSYVFDGFTADPDRRQVTRPDGETIALTGAEFDLLLIFLERPGRVLSRDVLMDLLHGRNVEPYDRAIDVTMSRLRRKFSDNGVFKMFKTVRNGGYQFAVPVEKRGG
;
A
#
# COMPACT_ATOMS: atom_id res chain seq x y z
N MET A 1 -11.89 -4.66 -21.18
CA MET A 1 -10.92 -4.27 -20.14
C MET A 1 -9.98 -5.43 -19.87
N ALA A 2 -8.70 -5.19 -19.77
CA ALA A 2 -7.75 -6.24 -19.43
C ALA A 2 -7.87 -6.58 -17.93
N LEU A 3 -7.93 -7.88 -17.58
CA LEU A 3 -7.93 -8.32 -16.19
C LEU A 3 -6.58 -8.01 -15.52
N PRO A 4 -6.55 -7.65 -14.22
CA PRO A 4 -5.32 -7.41 -13.49
C PRO A 4 -4.38 -8.60 -13.50
N LEU A 5 -3.10 -8.33 -13.68
CA LEU A 5 -2.06 -9.35 -13.61
C LEU A 5 -1.44 -9.40 -12.22
N ILE A 6 -1.64 -10.51 -11.53
CA ILE A 6 -1.08 -10.79 -10.22
C ILE A 6 0.14 -11.71 -10.39
N LEU A 7 1.29 -11.28 -9.86
CA LEU A 7 2.46 -12.13 -9.73
C LEU A 7 2.44 -12.77 -8.34
N VAL A 8 2.37 -14.10 -8.29
CA VAL A 8 2.49 -14.88 -7.05
C VAL A 8 3.91 -15.42 -6.97
N VAL A 9 4.60 -15.10 -5.88
CA VAL A 9 5.98 -15.52 -5.60
C VAL A 9 5.96 -16.36 -4.33
N ASP A 10 6.13 -17.66 -4.47
CA ASP A 10 6.11 -18.65 -3.38
C ASP A 10 7.01 -19.82 -3.79
N ASP A 11 7.89 -20.28 -2.92
CA ASP A 11 8.86 -21.36 -3.21
C ASP A 11 8.19 -22.72 -3.40
N ASP A 12 6.96 -22.89 -2.90
CA ASP A 12 6.16 -24.07 -3.15
C ASP A 12 5.33 -23.92 -4.46
N PRO A 13 5.72 -24.63 -5.54
CA PRO A 13 5.04 -24.53 -6.82
C PRO A 13 3.61 -25.11 -6.80
N GLU A 14 3.25 -25.94 -5.81
CA GLU A 14 1.87 -26.42 -5.66
C GLU A 14 0.99 -25.35 -5.04
N ILE A 15 1.47 -24.68 -3.99
CA ILE A 15 0.79 -23.54 -3.39
C ILE A 15 0.59 -22.45 -4.45
N GLY A 16 1.65 -22.09 -5.17
CA GLY A 16 1.58 -21.10 -6.24
C GLY A 16 0.51 -21.44 -7.30
N ARG A 17 0.46 -22.70 -7.76
CA ARG A 17 -0.54 -23.16 -8.76
C ARG A 17 -1.97 -23.13 -8.21
N LEU A 18 -2.18 -23.58 -6.97
CA LEU A 18 -3.49 -23.57 -6.34
C LEU A 18 -4.02 -22.15 -6.15
N LEU A 19 -3.15 -21.25 -5.67
CA LEU A 19 -3.48 -19.83 -5.53
C LEU A 19 -3.76 -19.19 -6.89
N GLY A 20 -2.90 -19.41 -7.87
CA GLY A 20 -3.09 -18.87 -9.23
C GLY A 20 -4.45 -19.30 -9.81
N LYS A 21 -4.77 -20.59 -9.79
CA LYS A 21 -6.06 -21.11 -10.27
C LYS A 21 -7.25 -20.51 -9.51
N TYR A 22 -7.12 -20.36 -8.18
CA TYR A 22 -8.18 -19.73 -7.39
C TYR A 22 -8.39 -18.27 -7.78
N LEU A 23 -7.30 -17.51 -7.90
CA LEU A 23 -7.35 -16.08 -8.26
C LEU A 23 -7.87 -15.87 -9.70
N GLU A 24 -7.53 -16.75 -10.64
CA GLU A 24 -8.10 -16.73 -11.99
C GLU A 24 -9.63 -16.92 -11.97
N GLY A 25 -10.12 -17.84 -11.13
CA GLY A 25 -11.57 -18.00 -10.90
C GLY A 25 -12.22 -16.77 -10.23
N GLN A 26 -11.43 -15.87 -9.66
CA GLN A 26 -11.89 -14.61 -9.06
C GLN A 26 -11.79 -13.40 -10.01
N GLY A 27 -11.41 -13.61 -11.28
CA GLY A 27 -11.34 -12.55 -12.30
C GLY A 27 -9.98 -11.84 -12.38
N PHE A 28 -8.91 -12.49 -11.94
CA PHE A 28 -7.54 -12.00 -12.12
C PHE A 28 -6.82 -12.80 -13.22
N ARG A 29 -5.74 -12.27 -13.75
CA ARG A 29 -4.71 -13.02 -14.46
C ARG A 29 -3.59 -13.33 -13.49
N CYS A 30 -2.95 -14.50 -13.60
CA CYS A 30 -1.88 -14.88 -12.71
C CYS A 30 -0.61 -15.28 -13.46
N THR A 31 0.53 -14.93 -12.89
CA THR A 31 1.84 -15.49 -13.25
C THR A 31 2.57 -15.89 -11.98
N LEU A 32 3.43 -16.90 -12.07
CA LEU A 32 4.06 -17.52 -10.91
C LEU A 32 5.59 -17.36 -10.99
N ALA A 33 6.21 -17.21 -9.84
CA ALA A 33 7.64 -17.26 -9.62
C ALA A 33 7.93 -18.05 -8.34
N THR A 34 9.07 -18.74 -8.26
CA THR A 34 9.44 -19.58 -7.12
C THR A 34 10.64 -19.04 -6.34
N ASP A 35 11.24 -17.97 -6.84
CA ASP A 35 12.47 -17.39 -6.33
C ASP A 35 12.61 -15.92 -6.78
N ARG A 36 13.58 -15.22 -6.22
CA ARG A 36 13.87 -13.81 -6.57
C ARG A 36 14.17 -13.63 -8.05
N LYS A 37 14.97 -14.52 -8.63
CA LYS A 37 15.41 -14.41 -10.04
C LYS A 37 14.22 -14.50 -11.00
N SER A 38 13.34 -15.48 -10.81
CA SER A 38 12.13 -15.63 -11.62
C SER A 38 11.13 -14.50 -11.38
N CYS A 39 11.04 -13.98 -10.16
CA CYS A 39 10.27 -12.79 -9.84
C CYS A 39 10.73 -11.57 -10.65
N GLU A 40 12.04 -11.27 -10.64
CA GLU A 40 12.61 -10.16 -11.40
C GLU A 40 12.42 -10.32 -12.91
N GLN A 41 12.52 -11.53 -13.46
CA GLN A 41 12.24 -11.82 -14.86
C GLN A 41 10.78 -11.52 -15.21
N LYS A 42 9.82 -12.00 -14.41
CA LYS A 42 8.40 -11.75 -14.64
C LYS A 42 8.03 -10.27 -14.58
N LEU A 43 8.68 -9.52 -13.70
CA LEU A 43 8.52 -8.07 -13.61
C LEU A 43 9.12 -7.31 -14.79
N ALA A 44 10.16 -7.86 -15.44
CA ALA A 44 10.75 -7.30 -16.64
C ALA A 44 9.94 -7.60 -17.91
N ASP A 45 9.32 -8.79 -17.98
CA ASP A 45 8.60 -9.30 -19.15
C ASP A 45 7.23 -8.63 -19.39
N GLY A 46 6.66 -7.96 -18.36
CA GLY A 46 5.33 -7.39 -18.51
C GLY A 46 4.89 -6.48 -17.37
N ARG A 47 3.73 -5.83 -17.58
CA ARG A 47 3.10 -5.01 -16.56
C ARG A 47 2.40 -5.91 -15.54
N VAL A 48 2.99 -6.03 -14.37
CA VAL A 48 2.37 -6.65 -13.17
C VAL A 48 1.67 -5.54 -12.39
N ASP A 49 0.42 -5.78 -12.00
CA ASP A 49 -0.39 -4.82 -11.27
C ASP A 49 -0.25 -4.98 -9.74
N LEU A 50 0.00 -6.22 -9.28
CA LEU A 50 0.23 -6.51 -7.86
C LEU A 50 1.10 -7.76 -7.71
N VAL A 51 1.99 -7.73 -6.72
CA VAL A 51 2.81 -8.88 -6.30
C VAL A 51 2.29 -9.42 -4.98
N VAL A 52 2.00 -10.72 -4.94
CA VAL A 52 1.82 -11.51 -3.71
C VAL A 52 3.14 -12.21 -3.46
N LEU A 53 3.82 -11.87 -2.37
CA LEU A 53 5.22 -12.22 -2.14
C LEU A 53 5.40 -12.95 -0.81
N ASP A 54 5.88 -14.19 -0.88
CA ASP A 54 6.31 -14.89 0.33
C ASP A 54 7.56 -14.24 0.93
N VAL A 55 7.56 -14.12 2.24
CA VAL A 55 8.72 -13.63 3.01
C VAL A 55 9.87 -14.64 2.99
N MET A 56 9.56 -15.93 2.99
CA MET A 56 10.56 -17.00 3.02
C MET A 56 10.77 -17.56 1.61
N LEU A 57 11.89 -17.21 0.99
CA LEU A 57 12.28 -17.72 -0.33
C LEU A 57 13.66 -18.40 -0.27
N PRO A 58 13.95 -19.38 -1.16
CA PRO A 58 15.18 -20.18 -1.11
C PRO A 58 16.45 -19.37 -1.39
N ASP A 59 16.34 -18.28 -2.13
CA ASP A 59 17.45 -17.43 -2.59
C ASP A 59 17.49 -16.05 -1.90
N GLY A 60 16.72 -15.87 -0.81
CA GLY A 60 16.75 -14.64 -0.04
C GLY A 60 15.45 -14.33 0.70
N SER A 61 15.40 -13.17 1.32
CA SER A 61 14.21 -12.69 2.03
C SER A 61 13.27 -11.96 1.08
N GLY A 62 12.00 -12.33 1.08
CA GLY A 62 10.94 -11.56 0.40
C GLY A 62 10.84 -10.11 0.92
N LEU A 63 11.27 -9.85 2.15
CA LEU A 63 11.35 -8.49 2.70
C LEU A 63 12.37 -7.63 1.95
N ASP A 64 13.53 -8.19 1.60
CA ASP A 64 14.55 -7.48 0.80
C ASP A 64 14.06 -7.23 -0.61
N ILE A 65 13.37 -8.20 -1.22
CA ILE A 65 12.73 -8.03 -2.54
C ILE A 65 11.68 -6.91 -2.47
N CYS A 66 10.84 -6.89 -1.43
CA CYS A 66 9.83 -5.85 -1.23
C CYS A 66 10.47 -4.46 -1.15
N ARG A 67 11.53 -4.30 -0.34
CA ARG A 67 12.28 -3.04 -0.23
C ARG A 67 12.82 -2.59 -1.58
N ASP A 68 13.56 -3.46 -2.27
CA ASP A 68 14.18 -3.16 -3.55
C ASP A 68 13.15 -2.80 -4.63
N LEU A 69 11.99 -3.46 -4.63
CA LEU A 69 10.90 -3.15 -5.54
C LEU A 69 10.25 -1.82 -5.21
N LYS A 70 10.00 -1.52 -3.94
CA LYS A 70 9.41 -0.25 -3.51
C LYS A 70 10.34 0.95 -3.73
N ASP A 71 11.65 0.76 -3.65
CA ASP A 71 12.62 1.80 -3.96
C ASP A 71 12.64 2.13 -5.47
N ARG A 72 12.48 1.12 -6.33
CA ARG A 72 12.49 1.28 -7.80
C ARG A 72 11.11 1.57 -8.39
N ARG A 73 10.05 1.04 -7.80
CA ARG A 73 8.65 1.12 -8.26
C ARG A 73 7.72 1.32 -7.06
N PRO A 74 7.69 2.51 -6.44
CA PRO A 74 6.88 2.76 -5.25
C PRO A 74 5.37 2.54 -5.48
N GLU A 75 4.92 2.68 -6.73
CA GLU A 75 3.53 2.47 -7.15
C GLU A 75 3.13 0.99 -7.26
N LEU A 76 4.10 0.07 -7.40
CA LEU A 76 3.81 -1.36 -7.51
C LEU A 76 3.19 -1.89 -6.22
N ALA A 77 1.98 -2.41 -6.31
CA ALA A 77 1.29 -2.97 -5.17
C ALA A 77 1.95 -4.29 -4.71
N ILE A 78 2.20 -4.43 -3.40
CA ILE A 78 2.83 -5.62 -2.82
C ILE A 78 2.05 -6.06 -1.58
N ILE A 79 1.62 -7.33 -1.58
CA ILE A 79 1.07 -8.02 -0.40
C ILE A 79 2.09 -9.07 0.04
N LEU A 80 2.54 -8.99 1.29
CA LEU A 80 3.46 -9.98 1.86
C LEU A 80 2.68 -11.16 2.44
N LEU A 81 3.15 -12.38 2.15
CA LEU A 81 2.72 -13.61 2.83
C LEU A 81 3.78 -13.98 3.87
N THR A 82 3.39 -14.21 5.10
CA THR A 82 4.34 -14.51 6.18
C THR A 82 3.87 -15.67 7.05
N ALA A 83 4.76 -16.60 7.34
CA ALA A 83 4.54 -17.64 8.34
C ALA A 83 4.84 -17.13 9.77
N LEU A 84 5.45 -15.94 9.88
CA LEU A 84 5.94 -15.40 11.12
C LEU A 84 4.79 -14.83 11.96
N LYS A 85 4.64 -15.37 13.15
CA LYS A 85 3.61 -15.00 14.12
C LYS A 85 4.02 -13.81 14.99
N GLU A 86 5.26 -13.34 14.86
CA GLU A 86 5.77 -12.25 15.68
C GLU A 86 5.43 -10.88 15.07
N ASP A 87 4.97 -9.99 15.91
CA ASP A 87 4.60 -8.60 15.53
C ASP A 87 5.74 -7.84 14.86
N VAL A 88 7.00 -8.21 15.17
CA VAL A 88 8.22 -7.59 14.64
C VAL A 88 8.32 -7.74 13.13
N ASP A 89 8.03 -8.92 12.58
CA ASP A 89 8.19 -9.19 11.14
C ASP A 89 7.11 -8.51 10.29
N ARG A 90 5.91 -8.39 10.85
CA ARG A 90 4.81 -7.63 10.23
C ARG A 90 5.12 -6.13 10.20
N ILE A 91 5.70 -5.60 11.29
CA ILE A 91 6.17 -4.22 11.38
C ILE A 91 7.25 -3.98 10.34
N VAL A 92 8.25 -4.86 10.24
CA VAL A 92 9.35 -4.76 9.27
C VAL A 92 8.80 -4.78 7.83
N GLY A 93 7.86 -5.67 7.50
CA GLY A 93 7.23 -5.71 6.16
C GLY A 93 6.55 -4.39 5.78
N LEU A 94 5.83 -3.80 6.73
CA LEU A 94 5.21 -2.49 6.55
C LEU A 94 6.25 -1.36 6.52
N GLU A 95 7.31 -1.44 7.34
CA GLU A 95 8.47 -0.53 7.28
C GLU A 95 9.18 -0.55 5.93
N LEU A 96 9.11 -1.66 5.20
CA LEU A 96 9.68 -1.80 3.86
C LEU A 96 8.74 -1.33 2.74
N GLY A 97 7.50 -0.92 3.06
CA GLY A 97 6.57 -0.29 2.13
C GLY A 97 5.54 -1.20 1.51
N ALA A 98 5.38 -2.43 1.98
CA ALA A 98 4.29 -3.30 1.56
C ALA A 98 2.93 -2.60 1.75
N ASP A 99 1.99 -2.87 0.84
CA ASP A 99 0.66 -2.27 0.86
C ASP A 99 -0.31 -3.04 1.75
N ASP A 100 -0.03 -4.33 1.97
CA ASP A 100 -0.74 -5.20 2.92
C ASP A 100 0.13 -6.42 3.27
N TYR A 101 -0.29 -7.19 4.27
CA TYR A 101 0.32 -8.47 4.62
C TYR A 101 -0.75 -9.48 5.02
N LEU A 102 -0.42 -10.77 4.90
CA LEU A 102 -1.32 -11.86 5.25
C LEU A 102 -0.54 -13.01 5.89
N GLY A 103 -0.94 -13.40 7.10
CA GLY A 103 -0.30 -14.50 7.84
C GLY A 103 -0.68 -15.88 7.29
N LYS A 104 0.31 -16.77 7.12
CA LYS A 104 0.09 -18.20 6.83
C LYS A 104 -0.24 -18.95 8.15
N PRO A 105 -1.22 -19.88 8.17
CA PRO A 105 -2.10 -20.26 7.09
C PRO A 105 -3.26 -19.25 6.88
N PHE A 106 -3.63 -18.98 5.65
CA PHE A 106 -4.68 -18.04 5.29
C PHE A 106 -5.77 -18.66 4.42
N ASN A 107 -6.93 -18.01 4.38
CA ASN A 107 -8.00 -18.39 3.47
C ASN A 107 -7.78 -17.70 2.11
N PRO A 108 -7.77 -18.43 0.96
CA PRO A 108 -7.64 -17.81 -0.36
C PRO A 108 -8.69 -16.74 -0.67
N ARG A 109 -9.89 -16.84 -0.06
CA ARG A 109 -10.92 -15.79 -0.18
C ARG A 109 -10.49 -14.48 0.46
N GLU A 110 -9.76 -14.55 1.58
CA GLU A 110 -9.22 -13.38 2.25
C GLU A 110 -8.16 -12.71 1.38
N LEU A 111 -7.22 -13.49 0.83
CA LEU A 111 -6.21 -12.97 -0.09
C LEU A 111 -6.87 -12.27 -1.29
N ALA A 112 -7.86 -12.88 -1.93
CA ALA A 112 -8.57 -12.26 -3.06
C ALA A 112 -9.28 -10.96 -2.66
N ALA A 113 -9.87 -10.88 -1.47
CA ALA A 113 -10.49 -9.68 -0.96
C ALA A 113 -9.46 -8.55 -0.73
N ARG A 114 -8.30 -8.89 -0.15
CA ARG A 114 -7.17 -7.96 0.06
C ARG A 114 -6.59 -7.46 -1.25
N ILE A 115 -6.36 -8.35 -2.24
CA ILE A 115 -5.93 -7.98 -3.59
C ILE A 115 -6.89 -6.95 -4.20
N ARG A 116 -8.22 -7.20 -4.15
CA ARG A 116 -9.20 -6.21 -4.65
C ARG A 116 -9.13 -4.88 -3.90
N ALA A 117 -8.97 -4.92 -2.59
CA ALA A 117 -8.88 -3.72 -1.78
C ALA A 117 -7.63 -2.89 -2.11
N VAL A 118 -6.48 -3.54 -2.27
CA VAL A 118 -5.22 -2.91 -2.64
C VAL A 118 -5.30 -2.34 -4.06
N LEU A 119 -5.75 -3.13 -5.05
CA LEU A 119 -5.87 -2.68 -6.45
C LEU A 119 -6.83 -1.50 -6.61
N ARG A 120 -7.95 -1.49 -5.88
CA ARG A 120 -8.88 -0.35 -5.89
C ARG A 120 -8.22 0.91 -5.36
N ARG A 121 -7.36 0.80 -4.35
CA ARG A 121 -6.63 1.92 -3.76
C ARG A 121 -5.50 2.42 -4.66
N THR A 122 -4.78 1.53 -5.32
CA THR A 122 -3.64 1.91 -6.19
C THR A 122 -4.07 2.48 -7.55
N GLY A 123 -5.37 2.55 -7.84
CA GLY A 123 -5.87 3.09 -9.10
C GLY A 123 -5.44 2.30 -10.36
N ASN A 124 -4.83 1.13 -10.17
CA ASN A 124 -4.29 0.30 -11.25
C ASN A 124 -5.38 -0.44 -12.04
N HIS A 125 -6.63 -0.13 -11.79
CA HIS A 125 -7.75 -0.54 -12.63
C HIS A 125 -8.50 0.68 -13.12
N ASP A 126 -8.62 0.74 -14.44
CA ASP A 126 -9.73 1.37 -15.16
C ASP A 126 -11.07 0.73 -14.73
N ALA A 127 -11.40 0.82 -13.43
CA ALA A 127 -12.74 0.67 -12.96
C ALA A 127 -13.47 1.92 -13.40
N LEU A 128 -14.23 1.82 -14.55
CA LEU A 128 -15.16 2.80 -15.10
C LEU A 128 -14.56 4.23 -15.06
N PRO A 129 -14.63 5.04 -16.09
CA PRO A 129 -14.35 6.44 -15.92
C PRO A 129 -15.34 6.97 -14.87
N ALA A 130 -15.00 6.84 -13.59
CA ALA A 130 -15.43 7.81 -12.63
C ALA A 130 -14.92 9.09 -13.27
N ALA A 131 -15.85 9.92 -13.76
CA ALA A 131 -15.54 11.22 -14.29
C ALA A 131 -14.45 11.76 -13.37
N SER A 132 -13.26 12.01 -13.93
CA SER A 132 -12.12 12.51 -13.15
C SER A 132 -12.71 13.55 -12.26
N SER A 133 -12.66 13.35 -10.95
CA SER A 133 -13.36 14.25 -10.02
C SER A 133 -12.79 15.66 -10.17
N GLY A 134 -11.65 15.79 -10.86
CA GLY A 134 -10.91 17.03 -10.99
C GLY A 134 -10.53 17.61 -9.63
N THR A 135 -10.77 16.82 -8.57
CA THR A 135 -10.53 17.23 -7.20
C THR A 135 -9.06 17.16 -6.87
N SER A 136 -8.49 18.24 -6.39
CA SER A 136 -7.16 18.27 -5.79
C SER A 136 -7.22 18.88 -4.39
N TYR A 137 -6.25 18.51 -3.56
CA TYR A 137 -6.09 19.07 -2.22
C TYR A 137 -4.81 19.88 -2.15
N VAL A 138 -4.91 21.14 -1.73
CA VAL A 138 -3.76 22.02 -1.52
C VAL A 138 -3.57 22.25 -0.02
N PHE A 139 -2.34 22.03 0.46
CA PHE A 139 -1.98 22.14 1.86
C PHE A 139 -0.50 22.52 1.98
N ASP A 140 -0.17 23.53 2.75
CA ASP A 140 1.21 24.00 3.01
C ASP A 140 2.09 24.10 1.75
N GLY A 141 1.51 24.53 0.62
CA GLY A 141 2.17 24.64 -0.67
C GLY A 141 2.26 23.32 -1.47
N PHE A 142 1.93 22.17 -0.90
CA PHE A 142 1.82 20.90 -1.59
C PHE A 142 0.47 20.77 -2.31
N THR A 143 0.45 19.99 -3.38
CA THR A 143 -0.79 19.64 -4.08
C THR A 143 -0.89 18.12 -4.18
N ALA A 144 -1.98 17.53 -3.68
CA ALA A 144 -2.31 16.13 -3.85
C ALA A 144 -3.42 15.96 -4.89
N ASP A 145 -3.18 15.10 -5.87
CA ASP A 145 -4.12 14.69 -6.92
C ASP A 145 -4.56 13.24 -6.64
N PRO A 146 -5.80 13.01 -6.16
CA PRO A 146 -6.31 11.67 -5.89
C PRO A 146 -6.47 10.81 -7.14
N ASP A 147 -6.83 11.41 -8.28
CA ASP A 147 -7.08 10.69 -9.52
C ASP A 147 -5.77 10.11 -10.08
N ARG A 148 -4.66 10.85 -9.93
CA ARG A 148 -3.31 10.42 -10.33
C ARG A 148 -2.52 9.75 -9.20
N ARG A 149 -3.04 9.78 -7.97
CA ARG A 149 -2.35 9.34 -6.75
C ARG A 149 -0.96 9.98 -6.59
N GLN A 150 -0.87 11.26 -6.85
CA GLN A 150 0.38 12.01 -6.92
C GLN A 150 0.36 13.18 -5.94
N VAL A 151 1.52 13.46 -5.35
CA VAL A 151 1.73 14.66 -4.53
C VAL A 151 2.88 15.46 -5.13
N THR A 152 2.62 16.74 -5.36
CA THR A 152 3.59 17.69 -5.92
C THR A 152 4.02 18.66 -4.83
N ARG A 153 5.33 18.89 -4.72
CA ARG A 153 5.94 19.88 -3.81
C ARG A 153 5.71 21.31 -4.34
N PRO A 154 5.96 22.34 -3.49
CA PRO A 154 5.92 23.74 -3.94
C PRO A 154 6.89 24.07 -5.08
N ASP A 155 8.00 23.34 -5.20
CA ASP A 155 9.01 23.48 -6.27
C ASP A 155 8.65 22.73 -7.56
N GLY A 156 7.51 22.03 -7.60
CA GLY A 156 7.02 21.24 -8.74
C GLY A 156 7.52 19.80 -8.77
N GLU A 157 8.41 19.38 -7.86
CA GLU A 157 8.85 17.99 -7.76
C GLU A 157 7.77 17.07 -7.21
N THR A 158 7.71 15.85 -7.72
CA THR A 158 6.78 14.83 -7.21
C THR A 158 7.38 14.08 -6.02
N ILE A 159 6.57 13.90 -4.98
CA ILE A 159 6.93 13.03 -3.86
C ILE A 159 6.54 11.59 -4.21
N ALA A 160 7.52 10.68 -4.21
CA ALA A 160 7.28 9.26 -4.37
C ALA A 160 6.65 8.67 -3.09
N LEU A 161 5.33 8.47 -3.10
CA LEU A 161 4.59 7.79 -2.03
C LEU A 161 4.25 6.37 -2.45
N THR A 162 4.29 5.43 -1.50
CA THR A 162 3.69 4.11 -1.69
C THR A 162 2.17 4.21 -1.66
N GLY A 163 1.46 3.16 -2.13
CA GLY A 163 0.01 3.14 -2.09
C GLY A 163 -0.56 3.41 -0.69
N ALA A 164 -0.02 2.72 0.33
CA ALA A 164 -0.45 2.88 1.72
C ALA A 164 -0.16 4.29 2.28
N GLU A 165 0.98 4.89 1.94
CA GLU A 165 1.32 6.25 2.36
C GLU A 165 0.38 7.29 1.72
N PHE A 166 0.05 7.12 0.44
CA PHE A 166 -0.89 8.01 -0.25
C PHE A 166 -2.31 7.90 0.34
N ASP A 167 -2.78 6.69 0.60
CA ASP A 167 -4.11 6.46 1.19
C ASP A 167 -4.22 7.06 2.58
N LEU A 168 -3.17 6.89 3.41
CA LEU A 168 -3.12 7.50 4.73
C LEU A 168 -3.14 9.03 4.65
N LEU A 169 -2.38 9.61 3.73
CA LEU A 169 -2.42 11.05 3.47
C LEU A 169 -3.82 11.51 3.07
N LEU A 170 -4.47 10.80 2.13
CA LEU A 170 -5.80 11.16 1.63
C LEU A 170 -6.85 11.14 2.75
N ILE A 171 -6.79 10.15 3.65
CA ILE A 171 -7.66 10.08 4.84
C ILE A 171 -7.54 11.36 5.68
N PHE A 172 -6.34 11.89 5.85
CA PHE A 172 -6.12 13.12 6.59
C PHE A 172 -6.59 14.37 5.83
N LEU A 173 -6.36 14.44 4.52
CA LEU A 173 -6.77 15.56 3.67
C LEU A 173 -8.29 15.70 3.59
N GLU A 174 -9.02 14.58 3.63
CA GLU A 174 -10.49 14.57 3.69
C GLU A 174 -11.05 14.93 5.06
N ARG A 175 -10.22 14.87 6.12
CA ARG A 175 -10.64 15.09 7.52
C ARG A 175 -9.68 16.04 8.25
N PRO A 176 -9.40 17.24 7.69
CA PRO A 176 -8.44 18.16 8.26
C PRO A 176 -8.85 18.59 9.68
N GLY A 177 -7.86 18.72 10.56
CA GLY A 177 -8.07 19.14 11.94
C GLY A 177 -8.71 18.10 12.86
N ARG A 178 -9.17 16.96 12.35
CA ARG A 178 -9.72 15.88 13.20
C ARG A 178 -8.62 15.03 13.79
N VAL A 179 -8.78 14.65 15.06
CA VAL A 179 -7.96 13.62 15.69
C VAL A 179 -8.54 12.27 15.30
N LEU A 180 -7.73 11.44 14.65
CA LEU A 180 -8.08 10.08 14.22
C LEU A 180 -7.29 9.09 15.06
N SER A 181 -8.01 8.19 15.75
CA SER A 181 -7.36 7.11 16.51
C SER A 181 -6.71 6.11 15.56
N ARG A 182 -5.78 5.30 16.09
CA ARG A 182 -5.13 4.23 15.31
C ARG A 182 -6.14 3.25 14.75
N ASP A 183 -7.12 2.85 15.55
CA ASP A 183 -8.20 1.94 15.14
C ASP A 183 -9.02 2.53 13.98
N VAL A 184 -9.41 3.81 14.08
CA VAL A 184 -10.14 4.51 13.02
C VAL A 184 -9.30 4.60 11.74
N LEU A 185 -8.00 4.86 11.84
CA LEU A 185 -7.09 4.88 10.70
C LEU A 185 -6.96 3.49 10.07
N MET A 186 -6.85 2.44 10.88
CA MET A 186 -6.82 1.06 10.40
C MET A 186 -8.11 0.68 9.69
N ASP A 187 -9.28 0.97 10.29
CA ASP A 187 -10.59 0.72 9.68
C ASP A 187 -10.75 1.43 8.33
N LEU A 188 -10.28 2.67 8.23
CA LEU A 188 -10.35 3.45 7.00
C LEU A 188 -9.37 2.95 5.93
N LEU A 189 -8.19 2.47 6.32
CA LEU A 189 -7.18 1.95 5.40
C LEU A 189 -7.48 0.52 4.94
N HIS A 190 -7.90 -0.36 5.84
CA HIS A 190 -7.97 -1.80 5.55
C HIS A 190 -9.38 -2.38 5.61
N GLY A 191 -10.37 -1.62 6.12
CA GLY A 191 -11.74 -2.09 6.34
C GLY A 191 -11.93 -2.77 7.70
N ARG A 192 -13.20 -2.90 8.12
CA ARG A 192 -13.60 -3.31 9.49
C ARG A 192 -13.29 -4.75 9.91
N ASN A 193 -12.69 -5.58 9.05
CA ASN A 193 -12.48 -7.02 9.31
C ASN A 193 -11.00 -7.39 9.51
N VAL A 194 -10.14 -6.44 9.81
CA VAL A 194 -8.71 -6.68 10.04
C VAL A 194 -8.42 -6.55 11.52
N GLU A 195 -7.72 -7.54 12.09
CA GLU A 195 -7.25 -7.44 13.48
C GLU A 195 -6.42 -6.16 13.66
N PRO A 196 -6.71 -5.36 14.71
CA PRO A 196 -6.06 -4.07 14.90
C PRO A 196 -4.57 -4.26 15.26
N TYR A 197 -3.70 -3.89 14.31
CA TYR A 197 -2.26 -3.76 14.57
C TYR A 197 -1.90 -2.28 14.65
N ASP A 198 -1.97 -1.73 15.84
CA ASP A 198 -1.70 -0.32 16.14
C ASP A 198 -0.37 0.21 15.57
N ARG A 199 0.65 -0.66 15.51
CA ARG A 199 2.01 -0.25 15.09
C ARG A 199 2.16 -0.03 13.58
N ALA A 200 1.32 -0.65 12.75
CA ALA A 200 1.36 -0.46 11.29
C ALA A 200 1.13 1.01 10.90
N ILE A 201 0.20 1.67 11.58
CA ILE A 201 -0.09 3.09 11.40
C ILE A 201 1.10 3.96 11.82
N ASP A 202 1.74 3.65 12.96
CA ASP A 202 2.87 4.43 13.48
C ASP A 202 4.05 4.41 12.53
N VAL A 203 4.31 3.28 11.88
CA VAL A 203 5.35 3.11 10.87
C VAL A 203 5.03 3.92 9.63
N THR A 204 3.83 3.77 9.06
CA THR A 204 3.42 4.52 7.87
C THR A 204 3.42 6.03 8.14
N MET A 205 2.98 6.45 9.33
CA MET A 205 3.07 7.85 9.77
C MET A 205 4.51 8.36 9.87
N SER A 206 5.42 7.55 10.40
CA SER A 206 6.85 7.91 10.49
C SER A 206 7.46 8.14 9.10
N ARG A 207 7.14 7.26 8.14
CA ARG A 207 7.60 7.37 6.74
C ARG A 207 7.00 8.58 6.06
N LEU A 208 5.70 8.78 6.20
CA LEU A 208 4.99 9.92 5.64
C LEU A 208 5.60 11.24 6.13
N ARG A 209 5.82 11.39 7.45
CA ARG A 209 6.52 12.54 8.03
C ARG A 209 7.88 12.77 7.42
N ARG A 210 8.68 11.71 7.26
CA ARG A 210 10.02 11.81 6.68
C ARG A 210 9.98 12.32 5.24
N LYS A 211 9.03 11.84 4.42
CA LYS A 211 8.88 12.25 3.01
C LYS A 211 8.44 13.70 2.85
N PHE A 212 7.68 14.22 3.80
CA PHE A 212 7.29 15.63 3.86
C PHE A 212 8.28 16.50 4.63
N SER A 213 9.40 15.94 5.11
CA SER A 213 10.38 16.64 5.98
C SER A 213 9.71 17.29 7.20
N ASP A 214 8.68 16.64 7.76
CA ASP A 214 7.83 17.13 8.86
C ASP A 214 8.54 16.97 10.22
N ASN A 215 9.75 17.53 10.32
CA ASN A 215 10.63 17.44 11.50
C ASN A 215 10.68 18.77 12.29
N GLY A 216 9.98 19.80 11.83
CA GLY A 216 10.04 21.15 12.37
C GLY A 216 9.19 21.39 13.62
N VAL A 217 9.24 22.64 14.10
CA VAL A 217 8.41 23.15 15.21
C VAL A 217 6.93 23.14 14.83
N PHE A 218 6.62 23.46 13.56
CA PHE A 218 5.27 23.35 12.99
C PHE A 218 5.14 22.00 12.30
N LYS A 219 4.50 21.07 12.99
CA LYS A 219 4.26 19.72 12.47
C LYS A 219 2.95 19.65 11.71
N MET A 220 3.03 19.22 10.46
CA MET A 220 1.87 18.94 9.61
C MET A 220 1.05 17.78 10.21
N PHE A 221 1.73 16.72 10.66
CA PHE A 221 1.12 15.56 11.32
C PHE A 221 1.45 15.60 12.83
N LYS A 222 0.49 15.98 13.67
CA LYS A 222 0.64 15.97 15.12
C LYS A 222 0.25 14.61 15.71
N THR A 223 1.04 14.14 16.69
CA THR A 223 0.67 13.02 17.55
C THR A 223 -0.09 13.58 18.75
N VAL A 224 -1.31 13.09 18.96
CA VAL A 224 -2.13 13.40 20.12
C VAL A 224 -2.00 12.25 21.12
N ARG A 225 -1.47 12.52 22.32
CA ARG A 225 -1.31 11.49 23.37
C ARG A 225 -2.63 10.80 23.62
N ASN A 226 -2.63 9.47 23.59
CA ASN A 226 -3.78 8.59 23.77
C ASN A 226 -4.95 8.85 22.81
N GLY A 227 -4.77 9.71 21.77
CA GLY A 227 -5.80 10.08 20.81
C GLY A 227 -5.51 9.65 19.37
N GLY A 228 -4.24 9.38 19.03
CA GLY A 228 -3.83 9.04 17.66
C GLY A 228 -3.13 10.19 16.94
N TYR A 229 -3.57 10.53 15.73
CA TYR A 229 -2.93 11.51 14.86
C TYR A 229 -3.90 12.57 14.35
N GLN A 230 -3.37 13.75 14.06
CA GLN A 230 -4.12 14.90 13.56
C GLN A 230 -3.33 15.57 12.44
N PHE A 231 -4.00 15.90 11.34
CA PHE A 231 -3.46 16.77 10.29
C PHE A 231 -3.73 18.23 10.69
N ALA A 232 -2.66 18.99 10.97
CA ALA A 232 -2.76 20.25 11.69
C ALA A 232 -2.62 21.49 10.80
N VAL A 233 -2.46 21.29 9.47
CA VAL A 233 -2.42 22.40 8.51
C VAL A 233 -3.74 22.55 7.78
N PRO A 234 -4.10 23.76 7.32
CA PRO A 234 -5.28 23.98 6.52
C PRO A 234 -5.22 23.19 5.21
N VAL A 235 -6.37 22.69 4.76
CA VAL A 235 -6.53 21.99 3.47
C VAL A 235 -7.57 22.72 2.65
N GLU A 236 -7.19 23.10 1.44
CA GLU A 236 -8.08 23.66 0.44
C GLU A 236 -8.41 22.57 -0.59
N LYS A 237 -9.70 22.27 -0.75
CA LYS A 237 -10.18 21.36 -1.81
C LYS A 237 -10.48 22.19 -3.05
N ARG A 238 -9.80 21.87 -4.18
CA ARG A 238 -9.98 22.53 -5.47
C ARG A 238 -10.57 21.54 -6.47
N GLY A 239 -11.46 22.04 -7.32
CA GLY A 239 -12.13 21.25 -8.35
C GLY A 239 -13.41 20.57 -7.83
N GLY A 240 -14.28 20.21 -8.75
CA GLY A 240 -15.61 19.63 -8.58
C GLY A 240 -16.50 20.16 -9.67
#